data_5dc04227ea5d1f3bb86ae9fb5df72b4e
#
_entry.id   5dc04227ea5d1f3bb86ae9fb5df72b4e
#
_cell.length_a   1.000
_cell.length_b   1.000
_cell.length_c   1.000
_cell.angle_alpha   90.00
_cell.angle_beta   90.00
_cell.angle_gamma   90.00
#
_symmetry.space_group_name_H-M   'P 1'
#
loop_
_entity.id
_entity.type
_entity.pdbx_description
1 polymer ?
#
loop_
_entity_poly.entity_id
_entity_poly.type
_entity_poly.pdbx_seq_one_letter_code
_entity_poly.pdbx_strand_id
1 'polypeptide(L)'
;MKKYVTPSLLNVDKDKRLSMANILIQNGIKWIHYDIMDGQFVPNTAIFPEEIKQINKEGLKHFKDAHLMVLNPYDYLEILKDNVDIFTFHFEAIQNNLDKFKEFLNKNNQELKIGLAIKPDTKVQTILPFLNKLSLVLVMSVEPGKGGQKFIESSIDKIKELRQLRIKHSYDYLIQVDGGINSETGPLCLKAGADAVVAGTFLVVEPTRKRINSILGKFADKE
;
A
#
# COMPACT_ATOMS: atom_id res chain seq x y z
N MET A 1 10.51 -6.47 -13.55
CA MET A 1 9.75 -5.23 -13.17
C MET A 1 10.56 -4.45 -12.15
N LYS A 2 10.41 -3.12 -12.11
CA LYS A 2 11.04 -2.24 -11.12
C LYS A 2 10.44 -2.53 -9.73
N LYS A 3 11.27 -2.50 -8.69
CA LYS A 3 10.86 -2.72 -7.29
C LYS A 3 10.84 -1.39 -6.55
N TYR A 4 9.85 -1.23 -5.65
CA TYR A 4 9.60 0.01 -4.94
C TYR A 4 9.59 -0.21 -3.42
N VAL A 5 10.16 0.74 -2.70
CA VAL A 5 9.86 0.95 -1.29
C VAL A 5 8.86 2.10 -1.22
N THR A 6 7.72 1.86 -0.57
CA THR A 6 6.59 2.80 -0.45
C THR A 6 6.39 3.13 1.03
N PRO A 7 7.11 4.14 1.57
CA PRO A 7 7.01 4.47 2.99
C PRO A 7 5.58 4.84 3.40
N SER A 8 5.16 4.35 4.59
CA SER A 8 3.97 4.85 5.27
C SER A 8 4.34 5.97 6.24
N LEU A 9 3.52 7.02 6.30
CA LEU A 9 3.65 8.13 7.25
C LEU A 9 2.81 7.94 8.52
N LEU A 10 2.23 6.75 8.72
CA LEU A 10 1.33 6.45 9.85
C LEU A 10 1.96 6.79 11.21
N ASN A 11 3.22 6.39 11.41
CA ASN A 11 3.95 6.58 12.67
C ASN A 11 4.74 7.91 12.73
N VAL A 12 4.40 8.87 11.87
CA VAL A 12 4.97 10.23 11.87
C VAL A 12 3.94 11.18 12.47
N ASP A 13 4.37 12.04 13.38
CA ASP A 13 3.53 13.09 13.96
C ASP A 13 2.90 13.95 12.85
N LYS A 14 1.64 14.30 13.01
CA LYS A 14 0.84 15.00 11.98
C LYS A 14 1.53 16.24 11.43
N ASP A 15 2.08 17.07 12.29
CA ASP A 15 2.78 18.31 11.95
C ASP A 15 4.12 18.09 11.19
N LYS A 16 4.66 16.87 11.25
CA LYS A 16 5.92 16.48 10.60
C LYS A 16 5.74 15.68 9.31
N ARG A 17 4.52 15.26 8.95
CA ARG A 17 4.26 14.39 7.79
C ARG A 17 4.71 15.01 6.46
N LEU A 18 4.43 16.29 6.24
CA LEU A 18 4.88 17.02 5.04
C LEU A 18 6.40 17.05 4.92
N SER A 19 7.09 17.41 6.01
CA SER A 19 8.56 17.45 6.01
C SER A 19 9.17 16.06 5.83
N MET A 20 8.62 15.04 6.47
CA MET A 20 9.07 13.65 6.32
C MET A 20 8.86 13.15 4.89
N ALA A 21 7.71 13.42 4.27
CA ALA A 21 7.46 13.09 2.88
C ALA A 21 8.56 13.67 1.96
N ASN A 22 8.88 14.96 2.14
CA ASN A 22 9.94 15.62 1.36
C ASN A 22 11.33 14.98 1.59
N ILE A 23 11.69 14.67 2.85
CA ILE A 23 12.95 13.98 3.17
C ILE A 23 13.02 12.61 2.48
N LEU A 24 11.97 11.83 2.52
CA LEU A 24 11.91 10.52 1.88
C LEU A 24 12.08 10.63 0.36
N ILE A 25 11.40 11.61 -0.27
CA ILE A 25 11.49 11.83 -1.72
C ILE A 25 12.91 12.29 -2.12
N GLN A 26 13.54 13.18 -1.36
CA GLN A 26 14.93 13.61 -1.56
C GLN A 26 15.91 12.44 -1.44
N ASN A 27 15.60 11.44 -0.60
CA ASN A 27 16.37 10.20 -0.49
C ASN A 27 16.05 9.15 -1.58
N GLY A 28 15.24 9.51 -2.58
CA GLY A 28 15.00 8.70 -3.79
C GLY A 28 13.69 7.91 -3.77
N ILE A 29 12.85 8.06 -2.76
CA ILE A 29 11.48 7.52 -2.76
C ILE A 29 10.67 8.20 -3.89
N LYS A 30 9.86 7.40 -4.60
CA LYS A 30 8.99 7.87 -5.69
C LYS A 30 7.51 7.67 -5.40
N TRP A 31 7.19 6.95 -4.36
CA TRP A 31 5.85 6.50 -4.02
C TRP A 31 5.68 6.49 -2.50
N ILE A 32 4.68 7.20 -1.98
CA ILE A 32 4.33 7.23 -0.55
C ILE A 32 2.96 6.59 -0.35
N HIS A 33 2.84 5.81 0.70
CA HIS A 33 1.64 5.10 1.14
C HIS A 33 0.96 5.87 2.27
N TYR A 34 -0.33 6.15 2.12
CA TYR A 34 -1.14 6.92 3.06
C TYR A 34 -2.19 6.03 3.68
N ASP A 35 -2.00 5.67 4.95
CA ASP A 35 -2.93 4.84 5.74
C ASP A 35 -4.08 5.70 6.28
N ILE A 36 -5.22 5.66 5.60
CA ILE A 36 -6.44 6.38 6.00
C ILE A 36 -7.29 5.47 6.87
N MET A 37 -7.62 5.93 8.08
CA MET A 37 -8.40 5.17 9.06
C MET A 37 -9.53 6.03 9.62
N ASP A 38 -10.75 5.48 9.66
CA ASP A 38 -11.97 6.18 10.09
C ASP A 38 -12.40 5.89 11.53
N GLY A 39 -11.70 4.99 12.24
CA GLY A 39 -12.08 4.55 13.58
C GLY A 39 -13.27 3.58 13.63
N GLN A 40 -13.80 3.16 12.45
CA GLN A 40 -14.93 2.24 12.33
C GLN A 40 -14.48 0.89 11.74
N PHE A 41 -13.75 0.90 10.64
CA PHE A 41 -13.20 -0.31 10.05
C PHE A 41 -12.05 -0.89 10.89
N VAL A 42 -11.24 0.00 11.46
CA VAL A 42 -10.21 -0.29 12.48
C VAL A 42 -10.38 0.66 13.66
N PRO A 43 -9.97 0.29 14.90
CA PRO A 43 -10.21 1.12 16.08
C PRO A 43 -9.53 2.49 16.09
N ASN A 44 -8.47 2.66 15.30
CA ASN A 44 -7.68 3.89 15.24
C ASN A 44 -8.18 4.82 14.12
N THR A 45 -7.87 6.12 14.28
CA THR A 45 -7.98 7.13 13.22
C THR A 45 -6.59 7.57 12.79
N ALA A 46 -6.36 7.74 11.49
CA ALA A 46 -5.06 8.19 10.99
C ALA A 46 -5.19 8.78 9.58
N ILE A 47 -4.28 9.67 9.27
CA ILE A 47 -4.10 10.37 8.00
C ILE A 47 -5.41 10.81 7.36
N PHE A 48 -5.81 12.04 7.66
CA PHE A 48 -7.03 12.63 7.12
C PHE A 48 -6.83 13.16 5.68
N PRO A 49 -7.91 13.22 4.88
CA PRO A 49 -7.84 13.75 3.51
C PRO A 49 -7.19 15.12 3.38
N GLU A 50 -7.38 16.01 4.34
CA GLU A 50 -6.82 17.36 4.37
C GLU A 50 -5.29 17.35 4.42
N GLU A 51 -4.69 16.39 5.10
CA GLU A 51 -3.24 16.21 5.18
C GLU A 51 -2.66 15.79 3.82
N ILE A 52 -3.35 14.89 3.12
CA ILE A 52 -2.95 14.44 1.77
C ILE A 52 -3.06 15.60 0.79
N LYS A 53 -4.14 16.39 0.86
CA LYS A 53 -4.34 17.60 0.03
C LYS A 53 -3.22 18.62 0.29
N GLN A 54 -2.86 18.84 1.56
CA GLN A 54 -1.76 19.72 1.92
C GLN A 54 -0.43 19.22 1.34
N ILE A 55 -0.10 17.92 1.53
CA ILE A 55 1.13 17.31 1.00
C ILE A 55 1.13 17.37 -0.54
N ASN A 56 -0.02 17.19 -1.19
CA ASN A 56 -0.13 17.31 -2.65
C ASN A 56 0.17 18.74 -3.13
N LYS A 57 -0.31 19.75 -2.40
CA LYS A 57 -0.15 21.15 -2.74
C LYS A 57 1.25 21.69 -2.45
N GLU A 58 1.84 21.33 -1.31
CA GLU A 58 3.04 21.97 -0.76
C GLU A 58 4.29 21.07 -0.82
N GLY A 59 4.11 19.77 -0.99
CA GLY A 59 5.19 18.78 -1.00
C GLY A 59 5.81 18.54 -2.38
N LEU A 60 6.90 17.80 -2.38
CA LEU A 60 7.57 17.36 -3.61
C LEU A 60 6.70 16.32 -4.34
N LYS A 61 6.73 16.33 -5.67
CA LYS A 61 5.97 15.39 -6.50
C LYS A 61 6.38 13.93 -6.24
N HIS A 62 5.37 13.08 -6.03
CA HIS A 62 5.52 11.64 -5.84
C HIS A 62 4.22 10.93 -6.19
N PHE A 63 4.26 9.63 -6.39
CA PHE A 63 3.08 8.79 -6.54
C PHE A 63 2.41 8.58 -5.16
N LYS A 64 1.11 8.79 -5.06
CA LYS A 64 0.32 8.75 -3.83
C LYS A 64 -0.64 7.57 -3.86
N ASP A 65 -0.51 6.70 -2.90
CA ASP A 65 -1.31 5.50 -2.71
C ASP A 65 -2.17 5.68 -1.45
N ALA A 66 -3.47 5.77 -1.61
CA ALA A 66 -4.42 5.89 -0.52
C ALA A 66 -4.91 4.49 -0.10
N HIS A 67 -4.41 3.98 1.01
CA HIS A 67 -4.86 2.75 1.63
C HIS A 67 -6.04 3.02 2.56
N LEU A 68 -7.23 2.59 2.15
CA LEU A 68 -8.48 2.94 2.80
C LEU A 68 -8.92 1.85 3.81
N MET A 69 -8.47 1.99 5.03
CA MET A 69 -8.95 1.21 6.19
C MET A 69 -10.21 1.89 6.78
N VAL A 70 -11.27 1.95 5.98
CA VAL A 70 -12.51 2.68 6.27
C VAL A 70 -13.73 1.81 5.95
N LEU A 71 -14.84 2.07 6.65
CA LEU A 71 -16.06 1.28 6.48
C LEU A 71 -16.71 1.48 5.11
N ASN A 72 -16.72 2.72 4.60
CA ASN A 72 -17.23 3.05 3.26
C ASN A 72 -16.15 3.69 2.39
N PRO A 73 -15.36 2.92 1.63
CA PRO A 73 -14.26 3.46 0.83
C PRO A 73 -14.71 4.37 -0.32
N TYR A 74 -15.96 4.26 -0.79
CA TYR A 74 -16.47 5.10 -1.89
C TYR A 74 -16.56 6.58 -1.54
N ASP A 75 -16.76 6.92 -0.26
CA ASP A 75 -16.86 8.31 0.21
C ASP A 75 -15.53 9.07 0.02
N TYR A 76 -14.41 8.35 0.05
CA TYR A 76 -13.08 8.94 -0.09
C TYR A 76 -12.66 9.20 -1.52
N LEU A 77 -13.31 8.56 -2.51
CA LEU A 77 -12.96 8.75 -3.92
C LEU A 77 -13.18 10.20 -4.36
N GLU A 78 -14.38 10.74 -4.14
CA GLU A 78 -14.70 12.10 -4.56
C GLU A 78 -13.86 13.15 -3.81
N ILE A 79 -13.56 12.88 -2.54
CA ILE A 79 -12.76 13.79 -1.70
C ILE A 79 -11.30 13.86 -2.15
N LEU A 80 -10.74 12.76 -2.69
CA LEU A 80 -9.30 12.60 -2.94
C LEU A 80 -8.93 12.35 -4.41
N LYS A 81 -9.87 12.23 -5.36
CA LYS A 81 -9.60 11.87 -6.76
C LYS A 81 -8.49 12.69 -7.44
N ASP A 82 -8.41 13.99 -7.10
CA ASP A 82 -7.41 14.90 -7.67
C ASP A 82 -6.11 14.96 -6.87
N ASN A 83 -6.02 14.20 -5.78
CA ASN A 83 -4.93 14.28 -4.81
C ASN A 83 -4.16 12.97 -4.62
N VAL A 84 -4.65 11.85 -5.15
CA VAL A 84 -4.01 10.54 -5.07
C VAL A 84 -3.99 9.87 -6.44
N ASP A 85 -3.05 8.95 -6.62
CA ASP A 85 -2.84 8.26 -7.90
C ASP A 85 -3.49 6.87 -7.93
N ILE A 86 -3.75 6.26 -6.76
CA ILE A 86 -4.39 4.96 -6.60
C ILE A 86 -5.15 4.88 -5.29
N PHE A 87 -6.33 4.26 -5.32
CA PHE A 87 -7.16 3.97 -4.15
C PHE A 87 -7.16 2.47 -3.87
N THR A 88 -6.69 2.07 -2.70
CA THR A 88 -6.66 0.67 -2.28
C THR A 88 -7.73 0.42 -1.23
N PHE A 89 -8.79 -0.29 -1.62
CA PHE A 89 -9.91 -0.68 -0.74
C PHE A 89 -9.56 -1.96 0.01
N HIS A 90 -10.13 -2.17 1.18
CA HIS A 90 -10.13 -3.49 1.80
C HIS A 90 -11.24 -4.39 1.23
N PHE A 91 -10.91 -5.64 0.90
CA PHE A 91 -11.92 -6.63 0.51
C PHE A 91 -12.99 -6.77 1.61
N GLU A 92 -12.60 -6.78 2.86
CA GLU A 92 -13.46 -6.92 4.02
C GLU A 92 -14.43 -5.74 4.20
N ALA A 93 -14.11 -4.55 3.67
CA ALA A 93 -15.02 -3.40 3.67
C ALA A 93 -16.11 -3.51 2.58
N ILE A 94 -15.84 -4.26 1.51
CA ILE A 94 -16.76 -4.36 0.36
C ILE A 94 -17.44 -5.73 0.22
N GLN A 95 -17.05 -6.73 1.02
CA GLN A 95 -17.48 -8.13 0.86
C GLN A 95 -19.00 -8.34 0.98
N ASN A 96 -19.70 -7.46 1.68
CA ASN A 96 -21.15 -7.55 1.85
C ASN A 96 -21.94 -7.07 0.62
N ASN A 97 -21.29 -6.45 -0.38
CA ASN A 97 -21.90 -6.00 -1.61
C ASN A 97 -20.93 -6.07 -2.80
N LEU A 98 -20.56 -7.27 -3.19
CA LEU A 98 -19.58 -7.51 -4.26
C LEU A 98 -20.11 -7.10 -5.65
N ASP A 99 -21.42 -7.12 -5.87
CA ASP A 99 -22.01 -6.68 -7.14
C ASP A 99 -21.84 -5.17 -7.33
N LYS A 100 -22.06 -4.37 -6.27
CA LYS A 100 -21.74 -2.93 -6.29
C LYS A 100 -20.28 -2.68 -6.66
N PHE A 101 -19.35 -3.47 -6.09
CA PHE A 101 -17.93 -3.32 -6.38
C PHE A 101 -17.58 -3.71 -7.83
N LYS A 102 -18.20 -4.77 -8.37
CA LYS A 102 -18.05 -5.15 -9.79
C LYS A 102 -18.54 -4.06 -10.72
N GLU A 103 -19.73 -3.51 -10.48
CA GLU A 103 -20.28 -2.39 -11.24
C GLU A 103 -19.36 -1.18 -11.19
N PHE A 104 -18.89 -0.84 -9.99
CA PHE A 104 -17.95 0.26 -9.78
C PHE A 104 -16.66 0.08 -10.60
N LEU A 105 -16.03 -1.11 -10.55
CA LEU A 105 -14.83 -1.40 -11.34
C LEU A 105 -15.10 -1.33 -12.85
N ASN A 106 -16.27 -1.79 -13.32
CA ASN A 106 -16.65 -1.73 -14.73
C ASN A 106 -16.78 -0.28 -15.21
N LYS A 107 -17.38 0.57 -14.39
CA LYS A 107 -17.64 1.98 -14.71
C LYS A 107 -16.36 2.83 -14.69
N ASN A 108 -15.43 2.54 -13.77
CA ASN A 108 -14.28 3.41 -13.49
C ASN A 108 -12.92 2.85 -13.98
N ASN A 109 -12.92 1.77 -14.74
CA ASN A 109 -11.70 1.03 -15.13
C ASN A 109 -10.67 1.87 -15.93
N GLN A 110 -11.08 2.98 -16.52
CA GLN A 110 -10.18 3.87 -17.29
C GLN A 110 -9.82 5.17 -16.58
N GLU A 111 -10.61 5.57 -15.58
CA GLU A 111 -10.47 6.87 -14.93
C GLU A 111 -9.69 6.78 -13.59
N LEU A 112 -9.91 5.71 -12.84
CA LEU A 112 -9.31 5.55 -11.52
C LEU A 112 -8.50 4.26 -11.43
N LYS A 113 -7.32 4.35 -10.85
CA LYS A 113 -6.54 3.15 -10.46
C LYS A 113 -7.07 2.64 -9.13
N ILE A 114 -7.58 1.41 -9.15
CA ILE A 114 -8.13 0.75 -7.96
C ILE A 114 -7.26 -0.42 -7.56
N GLY A 115 -6.88 -0.44 -6.28
CA GLY A 115 -6.27 -1.56 -5.60
C GLY A 115 -7.25 -2.26 -4.68
N LEU A 116 -6.94 -3.50 -4.30
CA LEU A 116 -7.68 -4.28 -3.32
C LEU A 116 -6.74 -4.90 -2.29
N ALA A 117 -6.94 -4.56 -1.03
CA ALA A 117 -6.22 -5.11 0.11
C ALA A 117 -6.93 -6.36 0.64
N ILE A 118 -6.16 -7.33 1.10
CA ILE A 118 -6.65 -8.53 1.79
C ILE A 118 -5.95 -8.69 3.15
N LYS A 119 -6.73 -8.93 4.21
CA LYS A 119 -6.23 -9.20 5.56
C LYS A 119 -5.42 -10.51 5.62
N PRO A 120 -4.63 -10.73 6.71
CA PRO A 120 -3.86 -11.96 6.86
C PRO A 120 -4.69 -13.25 6.72
N ASP A 121 -5.92 -13.26 7.22
CA ASP A 121 -6.79 -14.44 7.16
C ASP A 121 -7.60 -14.55 5.86
N THR A 122 -7.68 -13.49 5.05
CA THR A 122 -8.42 -13.49 3.79
C THR A 122 -7.64 -14.21 2.70
N LYS A 123 -8.23 -15.21 2.08
CA LYS A 123 -7.61 -16.03 1.03
C LYS A 123 -7.57 -15.27 -0.30
N VAL A 124 -6.55 -15.50 -1.11
CA VAL A 124 -6.42 -14.92 -2.47
C VAL A 124 -7.61 -15.30 -3.35
N GLN A 125 -8.17 -16.51 -3.17
CA GLN A 125 -9.31 -17.00 -3.93
C GLN A 125 -10.54 -16.10 -3.85
N THR A 126 -10.73 -15.36 -2.74
CA THR A 126 -11.88 -14.46 -2.56
C THR A 126 -11.89 -13.30 -3.55
N ILE A 127 -10.70 -12.88 -4.02
CA ILE A 127 -10.54 -11.72 -4.91
C ILE A 127 -10.31 -12.10 -6.38
N LEU A 128 -10.28 -13.40 -6.74
CA LEU A 128 -10.10 -13.87 -8.12
C LEU A 128 -11.01 -13.17 -9.13
N PRO A 129 -12.32 -12.95 -8.86
CA PRO A 129 -13.23 -12.33 -9.80
C PRO A 129 -12.88 -10.88 -10.18
N PHE A 130 -11.98 -10.25 -9.44
CA PHE A 130 -11.64 -8.83 -9.59
C PHE A 130 -10.25 -8.60 -10.18
N LEU A 131 -9.34 -9.59 -10.12
CA LEU A 131 -7.91 -9.43 -10.42
C LEU A 131 -7.62 -8.81 -11.79
N ASN A 132 -8.43 -9.10 -12.80
CA ASN A 132 -8.26 -8.57 -14.15
C ASN A 132 -8.58 -7.07 -14.30
N LYS A 133 -9.15 -6.45 -13.27
CA LYS A 133 -9.56 -5.03 -13.24
C LYS A 133 -8.81 -4.21 -12.23
N LEU A 134 -8.01 -4.87 -11.40
CA LEU A 134 -7.23 -4.18 -10.37
C LEU A 134 -5.92 -3.66 -10.93
N SER A 135 -5.50 -2.48 -10.47
CA SER A 135 -4.16 -1.94 -10.70
C SER A 135 -3.16 -2.43 -9.66
N LEU A 136 -3.65 -2.87 -8.49
CA LEU A 136 -2.82 -3.28 -7.36
C LEU A 136 -3.56 -4.29 -6.46
N VAL A 137 -2.83 -5.26 -5.94
CA VAL A 137 -3.27 -6.10 -4.81
C VAL A 137 -2.33 -5.86 -3.65
N LEU A 138 -2.89 -5.39 -2.53
CA LEU A 138 -2.16 -5.17 -1.27
C LEU A 138 -2.34 -6.40 -0.37
N VAL A 139 -1.24 -7.08 -0.09
CA VAL A 139 -1.21 -8.18 0.88
C VAL A 139 -0.85 -7.61 2.24
N MET A 140 -1.79 -7.67 3.19
CA MET A 140 -1.49 -7.34 4.58
C MET A 140 -0.67 -8.47 5.20
N SER A 141 0.49 -8.11 5.72
CA SER A 141 1.39 -8.99 6.48
C SER A 141 1.37 -8.72 7.98
N VAL A 142 0.39 -7.94 8.42
CA VAL A 142 -0.01 -7.66 9.80
C VAL A 142 -1.52 -7.41 9.83
N GLU A 143 -2.14 -7.38 11.01
CA GLU A 143 -3.52 -6.86 11.13
C GLU A 143 -3.56 -5.36 10.82
N PRO A 144 -4.52 -4.89 9.99
CA PRO A 144 -4.64 -3.47 9.67
C PRO A 144 -4.97 -2.61 10.90
N GLY A 145 -4.59 -1.33 10.85
CA GLY A 145 -4.97 -0.34 11.85
C GLY A 145 -3.87 0.06 12.83
N LYS A 146 -2.69 -0.57 12.82
CA LYS A 146 -1.59 -0.23 13.72
C LYS A 146 -0.23 -0.52 13.10
N GLY A 147 0.68 0.43 13.20
CA GLY A 147 2.07 0.25 12.77
C GLY A 147 2.93 -0.52 13.79
N GLY A 148 4.14 -0.92 13.39
CA GLY A 148 5.16 -1.52 14.26
C GLY A 148 4.89 -2.98 14.68
N GLN A 149 3.97 -3.67 14.02
CA GLN A 149 3.65 -5.07 14.28
C GLN A 149 4.69 -6.00 13.64
N LYS A 150 4.76 -7.24 14.17
CA LYS A 150 5.62 -8.30 13.64
C LYS A 150 5.04 -8.85 12.33
N PHE A 151 5.92 -9.04 11.35
CA PHE A 151 5.60 -9.63 10.04
C PHE A 151 4.99 -11.04 10.17
N ILE A 152 3.91 -11.31 9.47
CA ILE A 152 3.24 -12.62 9.39
C ILE A 152 3.80 -13.37 8.18
N GLU A 153 4.58 -14.43 8.43
CA GLU A 153 5.33 -15.16 7.40
C GLU A 153 4.44 -15.83 6.34
N SER A 154 3.24 -16.26 6.69
CA SER A 154 2.30 -16.87 5.75
C SER A 154 1.86 -15.93 4.62
N SER A 155 2.05 -14.61 4.77
CA SER A 155 1.82 -13.64 3.69
C SER A 155 2.71 -13.86 2.46
N ILE A 156 3.87 -14.50 2.64
CA ILE A 156 4.78 -14.87 1.55
C ILE A 156 4.11 -15.82 0.55
N ASP A 157 3.27 -16.74 1.03
CA ASP A 157 2.60 -17.70 0.16
C ASP A 157 1.51 -17.02 -0.68
N LYS A 158 0.79 -16.03 -0.12
CA LYS A 158 -0.14 -15.19 -0.88
C LYS A 158 0.56 -14.39 -1.97
N ILE A 159 1.74 -13.83 -1.70
CA ILE A 159 2.55 -13.12 -2.71
C ILE A 159 2.90 -14.06 -3.87
N LYS A 160 3.39 -15.27 -3.56
CA LYS A 160 3.71 -16.29 -4.59
C LYS A 160 2.49 -16.68 -5.40
N GLU A 161 1.34 -16.91 -4.75
CA GLU A 161 0.09 -17.25 -5.40
C GLU A 161 -0.38 -16.15 -6.35
N LEU A 162 -0.42 -14.89 -5.89
CA LEU A 162 -0.76 -13.75 -6.73
C LEU A 162 0.19 -13.61 -7.92
N ARG A 163 1.50 -13.79 -7.71
CA ARG A 163 2.47 -13.79 -8.82
C ARG A 163 2.16 -14.88 -9.85
N GLN A 164 1.84 -16.10 -9.41
CA GLN A 164 1.50 -17.20 -10.30
C GLN A 164 0.23 -16.91 -11.11
N LEU A 165 -0.81 -16.40 -10.45
CA LEU A 165 -2.07 -16.00 -11.09
C LEU A 165 -1.84 -14.89 -12.13
N ARG A 166 -1.04 -13.86 -11.78
CA ARG A 166 -0.68 -12.77 -12.69
C ARG A 166 0.00 -13.28 -13.95
N ILE A 167 0.95 -14.18 -13.82
CA ILE A 167 1.68 -14.78 -14.96
C ILE A 167 0.74 -15.66 -15.78
N LYS A 168 0.00 -16.58 -15.13
CA LYS A 168 -0.90 -17.54 -15.78
C LYS A 168 -1.96 -16.86 -16.64
N HIS A 169 -2.51 -15.74 -16.16
CA HIS A 169 -3.63 -15.04 -16.81
C HIS A 169 -3.23 -13.75 -17.51
N SER A 170 -1.92 -13.42 -17.56
CA SER A 170 -1.41 -12.16 -18.15
C SER A 170 -2.06 -10.90 -17.54
N TYR A 171 -2.30 -10.91 -16.24
CA TYR A 171 -2.83 -9.74 -15.53
C TYR A 171 -1.72 -8.69 -15.30
N ASP A 172 -2.11 -7.42 -15.16
CA ASP A 172 -1.18 -6.28 -15.06
C ASP A 172 -1.20 -5.56 -13.70
N TYR A 173 -1.78 -6.20 -12.67
CA TYR A 173 -1.76 -5.61 -11.33
C TYR A 173 -0.38 -5.68 -10.67
N LEU A 174 -0.07 -4.67 -9.85
CA LEU A 174 1.08 -4.70 -8.96
C LEU A 174 0.75 -5.49 -7.68
N ILE A 175 1.75 -6.14 -7.10
CA ILE A 175 1.66 -6.79 -5.79
C ILE A 175 2.41 -5.93 -4.79
N GLN A 176 1.68 -5.37 -3.82
CA GLN A 176 2.25 -4.59 -2.72
C GLN A 176 2.07 -5.37 -1.41
N VAL A 177 2.98 -5.18 -0.46
CA VAL A 177 2.93 -5.83 0.86
C VAL A 177 3.05 -4.78 1.93
N ASP A 178 2.15 -4.81 2.92
CA ASP A 178 2.14 -3.88 4.04
C ASP A 178 2.13 -4.61 5.38
N GLY A 179 3.10 -4.22 6.22
CA GLY A 179 3.24 -4.68 7.59
C GLY A 179 4.58 -5.35 7.91
N GLY A 180 5.26 -4.87 8.94
CA GLY A 180 6.50 -5.46 9.45
C GLY A 180 7.68 -5.47 8.48
N ILE A 181 7.70 -4.56 7.50
CA ILE A 181 8.74 -4.46 6.48
C ILE A 181 10.00 -3.79 7.06
N ASN A 182 11.14 -4.48 6.85
CA ASN A 182 12.47 -4.04 7.26
C ASN A 182 13.55 -4.59 6.28
N SER A 183 14.82 -4.56 6.69
CA SER A 183 15.95 -5.06 5.89
C SER A 183 15.99 -6.58 5.69
N GLU A 184 15.20 -7.35 6.43
CA GLU A 184 15.09 -8.81 6.32
C GLU A 184 13.83 -9.20 5.55
N THR A 185 12.66 -8.70 5.96
CA THR A 185 11.37 -9.06 5.40
C THR A 185 11.10 -8.43 4.03
N GLY A 186 11.62 -7.21 3.79
CA GLY A 186 11.50 -6.55 2.49
C GLY A 186 12.09 -7.37 1.33
N PRO A 187 13.37 -7.79 1.40
CA PRO A 187 13.97 -8.65 0.37
C PRO A 187 13.23 -9.98 0.18
N LEU A 188 12.72 -10.59 1.26
CA LEU A 188 11.92 -11.82 1.18
C LEU A 188 10.64 -11.63 0.36
N CYS A 189 9.88 -10.56 0.64
CA CYS A 189 8.66 -10.22 -0.11
C CYS A 189 8.97 -9.96 -1.60
N LEU A 190 10.02 -9.17 -1.89
CA LEU A 190 10.40 -8.84 -3.25
C LEU A 190 10.87 -10.08 -4.05
N LYS A 191 11.58 -11.00 -3.39
CA LYS A 191 11.99 -12.30 -3.98
C LYS A 191 10.79 -13.20 -4.24
N ALA A 192 9.78 -13.20 -3.34
CA ALA A 192 8.55 -13.96 -3.52
C ALA A 192 7.72 -13.46 -4.71
N GLY A 193 7.84 -12.19 -5.10
CA GLY A 193 7.17 -11.65 -6.27
C GLY A 193 6.49 -10.30 -6.06
N ALA A 194 6.58 -9.72 -4.87
CA ALA A 194 6.08 -8.37 -4.63
C ALA A 194 6.81 -7.34 -5.53
N ASP A 195 6.08 -6.31 -5.95
CA ASP A 195 6.61 -5.19 -6.73
C ASP A 195 6.88 -3.97 -5.85
N ALA A 196 6.13 -3.85 -4.74
CA ALA A 196 6.25 -2.78 -3.78
C ALA A 196 6.16 -3.32 -2.34
N VAL A 197 6.85 -2.67 -1.40
CA VAL A 197 6.80 -3.01 0.03
C VAL A 197 6.65 -1.74 0.86
N VAL A 198 5.67 -1.73 1.76
CA VAL A 198 5.35 -0.59 2.62
C VAL A 198 6.21 -0.64 3.87
N ALA A 199 7.13 0.30 4.00
CA ALA A 199 8.00 0.42 5.17
C ALA A 199 7.63 1.65 6.00
N GLY A 200 6.96 1.45 7.12
CA GLY A 200 6.62 2.50 8.08
C GLY A 200 7.76 2.75 9.07
N THR A 201 7.59 2.29 10.30
CA THR A 201 8.48 2.55 11.46
C THR A 201 9.96 2.38 11.13
N PHE A 202 10.33 1.28 10.46
CA PHE A 202 11.72 0.99 10.12
C PHE A 202 12.39 2.11 9.33
N LEU A 203 11.66 2.73 8.39
CA LEU A 203 12.24 3.74 7.51
C LEU A 203 12.09 5.16 8.04
N VAL A 204 10.96 5.52 8.66
CA VAL A 204 10.73 6.90 9.13
C VAL A 204 11.61 7.30 10.32
N VAL A 205 12.08 6.34 11.11
CA VAL A 205 13.04 6.60 12.21
C VAL A 205 14.40 7.05 11.67
N GLU A 206 14.81 6.55 10.49
CA GLU A 206 16.07 6.91 9.84
C GLU A 206 15.87 6.86 8.32
N PRO A 207 15.36 7.95 7.70
CA PRO A 207 14.94 7.99 6.30
C PRO A 207 16.13 8.16 5.34
N THR A 208 17.06 7.19 5.32
CA THR A 208 18.29 7.23 4.54
C THR A 208 18.24 6.32 3.32
N ARG A 209 19.03 6.67 2.28
CA ARG A 209 19.23 5.78 1.10
C ARG A 209 19.77 4.41 1.50
N LYS A 210 20.61 4.34 2.54
CA LYS A 210 21.15 3.08 3.06
C LYS A 210 20.01 2.16 3.52
N ARG A 211 19.05 2.67 4.31
CA ARG A 211 17.89 1.87 4.74
C ARG A 211 16.97 1.52 3.59
N ILE A 212 16.72 2.43 2.66
CA ILE A 212 15.94 2.14 1.46
C ILE A 212 16.58 0.99 0.67
N ASN A 213 17.90 1.05 0.46
CA ASN A 213 18.64 0.00 -0.25
C ASN A 213 18.62 -1.34 0.51
N SER A 214 18.70 -1.34 1.85
CA SER A 214 18.63 -2.59 2.63
C SER A 214 17.26 -3.28 2.48
N ILE A 215 16.15 -2.52 2.45
CA ILE A 215 14.82 -3.06 2.18
C ILE A 215 14.73 -3.66 0.77
N LEU A 216 15.42 -3.08 -0.21
CA LEU A 216 15.48 -3.60 -1.58
C LEU A 216 16.44 -4.80 -1.74
N GLY A 217 17.12 -5.23 -0.68
CA GLY A 217 18.15 -6.27 -0.74
C GLY A 217 19.44 -5.82 -1.45
N LYS A 218 19.64 -4.51 -1.61
CA LYS A 218 20.84 -3.92 -2.17
C LYS A 218 21.76 -3.54 -1.01
N PHE A 219 22.58 -4.47 -0.58
CA PHE A 219 23.65 -4.18 0.37
C PHE A 219 24.76 -3.48 -0.40
N ALA A 220 25.33 -2.39 0.15
CA ALA A 220 26.56 -1.85 -0.39
C ALA A 220 27.60 -2.98 -0.34
N ASP A 221 28.24 -3.26 -1.49
CA ASP A 221 29.42 -4.11 -1.48
C ASP A 221 30.36 -3.58 -0.40
N LYS A 222 30.81 -4.49 0.46
CA LYS A 222 31.81 -4.15 1.47
C LYS A 222 33.06 -3.73 0.68
N GLU A 223 33.31 -2.38 0.67
CA GLU A 223 34.64 -1.89 0.36
C GLU A 223 35.68 -2.42 1.35
#